data_00282e65fbe8f9e9722ac3f3c9d2270b
#
_entry.id   00282e65fbe8f9e9722ac3f3c9d2270b
#
_cell.length_a   1.000
_cell.length_b   1.000
_cell.length_c   1.000
_cell.angle_alpha   90.00
_cell.angle_beta   90.00
_cell.angle_gamma   90.00
#
_symmetry.space_group_name_H-M   'P 1'
#
loop_
_entity.id
_entity.type
_entity.pdbx_description
1 polymer ?
#
loop_
_entity_poly.entity_id
_entity_poly.type
_entity_poly.pdbx_seq_one_letter_code
_entity_poly.pdbx_strand_id
1 'polypeptide(L)'
;YETSIENMVRYINDIAGVRLICSFTSDIYRLAEMIGNQSDLKVLSIKDYIKNPKESGYKSYHMLVSVPIFLSDSVVDTKVEIQIRTIAMDFWASLEHKIYYKFEGNAPDYISRDLRECAKMVSELDEKMLQLNEAIQECILKESDRERLEGVCRDVIGSREEQKLMSAESAAEDPKKEDQKG
;
A
#
# COMPACT_ATOMS: atom_id res chain seq x y z
N TYR A 1 1.47 -22.51 34.26
CA TYR A 1 2.87 -22.08 34.10
C TYR A 1 3.20 -21.13 35.25
N GLU A 2 4.37 -21.28 35.88
CA GLU A 2 4.83 -20.31 36.88
C GLU A 2 5.01 -18.93 36.23
N THR A 3 4.56 -17.91 36.95
CA THR A 3 4.65 -16.52 36.49
C THR A 3 6.09 -16.03 36.64
N SER A 4 6.94 -16.27 35.64
CA SER A 4 8.31 -15.75 35.62
C SER A 4 8.54 -14.89 34.36
N ILE A 5 9.48 -13.96 34.42
CA ILE A 5 9.85 -13.11 33.27
C ILE A 5 10.31 -13.99 32.10
N GLU A 6 11.04 -15.09 32.36
CA GLU A 6 11.48 -16.02 31.32
C GLU A 6 10.31 -16.71 30.62
N ASN A 7 9.28 -17.12 31.36
CA ASN A 7 8.07 -17.71 30.82
C ASN A 7 7.23 -16.67 30.04
N MET A 8 7.19 -15.44 30.49
CA MET A 8 6.54 -14.35 29.74
C MET A 8 7.19 -14.15 28.37
N VAL A 9 8.51 -13.98 28.32
CA VAL A 9 9.26 -13.81 27.06
C VAL A 9 9.12 -15.03 26.14
N ARG A 10 9.04 -16.21 26.70
CA ARG A 10 8.95 -17.48 25.95
C ARG A 10 7.58 -17.72 25.34
N TYR A 11 6.49 -17.42 26.09
CA TYR A 11 5.13 -17.83 25.73
C TYR A 11 4.22 -16.69 25.29
N ILE A 12 4.52 -15.44 25.66
CA ILE A 12 3.75 -14.28 25.23
C ILE A 12 4.40 -13.69 23.97
N ASN A 13 3.62 -13.54 22.91
CA ASN A 13 4.14 -13.10 21.61
C ASN A 13 3.88 -11.61 21.32
N ASP A 14 3.11 -10.93 22.17
CA ASP A 14 2.63 -9.55 22.03
C ASP A 14 3.12 -8.62 23.14
N ILE A 15 4.24 -8.97 23.82
CA ILE A 15 4.89 -8.08 24.81
C ILE A 15 5.36 -6.78 24.15
N ALA A 16 5.90 -6.88 22.92
CA ALA A 16 6.20 -5.74 22.08
C ALA A 16 5.30 -5.77 20.84
N GLY A 17 4.59 -4.68 20.60
CA GLY A 17 3.66 -4.58 19.49
C GLY A 17 3.77 -3.25 18.75
N VAL A 18 3.68 -3.32 17.42
CA VAL A 18 3.62 -2.15 16.54
C VAL A 18 2.35 -2.24 15.71
N ARG A 19 1.64 -1.12 15.59
CA ARG A 19 0.49 -1.01 14.70
C ARG A 19 0.79 -0.03 13.57
N LEU A 20 0.59 -0.50 12.33
CA LEU A 20 0.74 0.28 11.11
C LEU A 20 -0.64 0.46 10.48
N ILE A 21 -0.97 1.70 10.12
CA ILE A 21 -2.24 2.05 9.49
C ILE A 21 -1.97 2.49 8.05
N CYS A 22 -2.59 1.80 7.10
CA CYS A 22 -2.51 2.06 5.67
C CYS A 22 -3.82 2.69 5.16
N SER A 23 -3.75 3.35 4.01
CA SER A 23 -4.94 3.88 3.36
C SER A 23 -5.78 2.77 2.74
N PHE A 24 -5.15 1.80 2.07
CA PHE A 24 -5.83 0.76 1.29
C PHE A 24 -5.29 -0.63 1.60
N THR A 25 -6.11 -1.64 1.31
CA THR A 25 -5.76 -3.05 1.54
C THR A 25 -4.53 -3.49 0.71
N SER A 26 -4.34 -2.95 -0.49
CA SER A 26 -3.15 -3.20 -1.32
C SER A 26 -1.85 -2.76 -0.64
N ASP A 27 -1.89 -1.65 0.10
CA ASP A 27 -0.73 -1.14 0.83
C ASP A 27 -0.30 -2.08 1.95
N ILE A 28 -1.26 -2.77 2.59
CA ILE A 28 -0.98 -3.73 3.66
C ILE A 28 -0.04 -4.84 3.15
N TYR A 29 -0.38 -5.43 2.01
CA TYR A 29 0.42 -6.53 1.44
C TYR A 29 1.79 -6.07 0.96
N ARG A 30 1.85 -4.89 0.33
CA ARG A 30 3.12 -4.27 -0.10
C ARG A 30 4.02 -3.99 1.10
N LEU A 31 3.47 -3.43 2.17
CA LEU A 31 4.23 -3.13 3.39
C LEU A 31 4.68 -4.41 4.10
N ALA A 32 3.82 -5.42 4.16
CA ALA A 32 4.16 -6.73 4.74
C ALA A 32 5.32 -7.41 3.97
N GLU A 33 5.33 -7.32 2.64
CA GLU A 33 6.42 -7.81 1.80
C GLU A 33 7.71 -7.03 2.05
N MET A 34 7.65 -5.69 2.10
CA MET A 34 8.81 -4.85 2.41
C MET A 34 9.42 -5.18 3.77
N ILE A 35 8.60 -5.39 4.80
CA ILE A 35 9.05 -5.80 6.14
C ILE A 35 9.66 -7.19 6.09
N GLY A 36 9.02 -8.14 5.40
CA GLY A 36 9.50 -9.52 5.28
C GLY A 36 10.83 -9.66 4.56
N ASN A 37 11.19 -8.70 3.72
CA ASN A 37 12.46 -8.65 2.97
C ASN A 37 13.59 -7.93 3.72
N GLN A 38 13.36 -7.43 4.94
CA GLN A 38 14.42 -6.82 5.75
C GLN A 38 15.39 -7.88 6.25
N SER A 39 16.69 -7.61 6.11
CA SER A 39 17.77 -8.55 6.49
C SER A 39 18.00 -8.64 7.99
N ASP A 40 17.56 -7.65 8.74
CA ASP A 40 17.68 -7.52 10.19
C ASP A 40 16.46 -8.05 10.96
N LEU A 41 15.44 -8.51 10.24
CA LEU A 41 14.22 -9.09 10.80
C LEU A 41 14.07 -10.56 10.38
N LYS A 42 13.57 -11.38 11.29
CA LYS A 42 13.18 -12.76 10.98
C LYS A 42 11.68 -12.94 11.18
N VAL A 43 10.95 -13.20 10.11
CA VAL A 43 9.51 -13.52 10.19
C VAL A 43 9.34 -14.89 10.82
N LEU A 44 8.63 -14.96 11.93
CA LEU A 44 8.34 -16.19 12.69
C LEU A 44 6.99 -16.79 12.29
N SER A 45 5.96 -15.96 12.15
CA SER A 45 4.64 -16.40 11.69
C SER A 45 3.82 -15.23 11.11
N ILE A 46 2.86 -15.58 10.26
CA ILE A 46 1.90 -14.64 9.65
C ILE A 46 0.49 -15.17 9.90
N LYS A 47 -0.43 -14.25 10.26
CA LYS A 47 -1.87 -14.53 10.35
C LYS A 47 -2.61 -13.47 9.52
N ASP A 48 -3.15 -13.89 8.40
CA ASP A 48 -3.90 -13.04 7.49
C ASP A 48 -5.40 -13.12 7.81
N TYR A 49 -5.85 -12.24 8.70
CA TYR A 49 -7.26 -12.08 9.05
C TYR A 49 -8.02 -11.20 8.04
N ILE A 50 -7.37 -10.72 6.98
CA ILE A 50 -8.06 -10.03 5.88
C ILE A 50 -8.69 -11.08 4.98
N LYS A 51 -7.92 -12.12 4.60
CA LYS A 51 -8.40 -13.26 3.82
C LYS A 51 -9.29 -14.20 4.62
N ASN A 52 -8.96 -14.40 5.90
CA ASN A 52 -9.66 -15.29 6.81
C ASN A 52 -10.10 -14.52 8.07
N PRO A 53 -11.15 -13.69 8.00
CA PRO A 53 -11.62 -12.90 9.13
C PRO A 53 -12.00 -13.77 10.34
N LYS A 54 -11.85 -13.19 11.55
CA LYS A 54 -12.36 -13.85 12.74
C LYS A 54 -13.89 -13.91 12.70
N GLU A 55 -14.49 -14.77 13.50
CA GLU A 55 -15.95 -14.92 13.60
C GLU A 55 -16.67 -13.62 13.98
N SER A 56 -16.00 -12.74 14.74
CA SER A 56 -16.50 -11.40 15.06
C SER A 56 -16.55 -10.42 13.86
N GLY A 57 -15.91 -10.76 12.74
CA GLY A 57 -15.70 -9.86 11.60
C GLY A 57 -14.37 -9.10 11.65
N TYR A 58 -13.54 -9.32 12.68
CA TYR A 58 -12.25 -8.67 12.81
C TYR A 58 -11.32 -8.99 11.64
N LYS A 59 -10.74 -7.93 11.06
CA LYS A 59 -9.75 -7.98 9.98
C LYS A 59 -8.47 -7.26 10.39
N SER A 60 -7.32 -7.87 10.09
CA SER A 60 -5.99 -7.30 10.28
C SER A 60 -4.96 -8.25 9.68
N TYR A 61 -3.81 -7.75 9.27
CA TYR A 61 -2.67 -8.58 8.91
C TYR A 61 -1.67 -8.58 10.08
N HIS A 62 -1.36 -9.75 10.63
CA HIS A 62 -0.45 -9.89 11.76
C HIS A 62 0.83 -10.59 11.32
N MET A 63 1.96 -9.98 11.65
CA MET A 63 3.29 -10.58 11.50
C MET A 63 3.92 -10.69 12.89
N LEU A 64 4.36 -11.88 13.25
CA LEU A 64 5.25 -12.07 14.40
C LEU A 64 6.68 -12.13 13.87
N VAL A 65 7.49 -11.19 14.27
CA VAL A 65 8.89 -11.10 13.86
C VAL A 65 9.83 -11.22 15.06
N SER A 66 11.06 -11.68 14.81
CA SER A 66 12.17 -11.61 15.75
C SER A 66 13.08 -10.47 15.34
N VAL A 67 13.37 -9.57 16.28
CA VAL A 67 14.23 -8.41 16.09
C VAL A 67 15.42 -8.53 17.02
N PRO A 68 16.67 -8.45 16.53
CA PRO A 68 17.84 -8.45 17.39
C PRO A 68 17.96 -7.10 18.13
N ILE A 69 18.00 -7.15 19.45
CA ILE A 69 18.27 -6.00 20.30
C ILE A 69 19.72 -6.07 20.75
N PHE A 70 20.50 -5.05 20.40
CA PHE A 70 21.91 -4.93 20.75
C PHE A 70 22.02 -4.27 22.14
N LEU A 71 22.41 -5.07 23.12
CA LEU A 71 22.75 -4.60 24.46
C LEU A 71 24.25 -4.32 24.53
N SER A 72 24.72 -3.80 25.67
CA SER A 72 26.15 -3.44 25.87
C SER A 72 27.11 -4.64 25.81
N ASP A 73 26.62 -5.83 26.11
CA ASP A 73 27.43 -7.07 26.28
C ASP A 73 26.86 -8.27 25.52
N SER A 74 25.67 -8.14 24.91
CA SER A 74 24.97 -9.25 24.28
C SER A 74 24.00 -8.80 23.20
N VAL A 75 23.54 -9.73 22.38
CA VAL A 75 22.44 -9.52 21.44
C VAL A 75 21.28 -10.43 21.85
N VAL A 76 20.10 -9.86 22.01
CA VAL A 76 18.90 -10.59 22.44
C VAL A 76 17.84 -10.52 21.34
N ASP A 77 17.44 -11.68 20.83
CA ASP A 77 16.32 -11.78 19.88
C ASP A 77 14.99 -11.58 20.60
N THR A 78 14.27 -10.53 20.20
CA THR A 78 13.00 -10.15 20.83
C THR A 78 11.85 -10.33 19.85
N LYS A 79 10.76 -10.95 20.31
CA LYS A 79 9.54 -11.10 19.52
C LYS A 79 8.74 -9.81 19.52
N VAL A 80 8.33 -9.39 18.32
CA VAL A 80 7.48 -8.22 18.11
C VAL A 80 6.30 -8.61 17.24
N GLU A 81 5.08 -8.30 17.68
CA GLU A 81 3.89 -8.43 16.84
C GLU A 81 3.68 -7.13 16.05
N ILE A 82 3.65 -7.25 14.73
CA ILE A 82 3.32 -6.14 13.82
C ILE A 82 1.89 -6.37 13.32
N GLN A 83 0.99 -5.45 13.63
CA GLN A 83 -0.40 -5.44 13.15
C GLN A 83 -0.53 -4.39 12.06
N ILE A 84 -0.93 -4.79 10.85
CA ILE A 84 -1.13 -3.90 9.72
C ILE A 84 -2.62 -3.88 9.36
N ARG A 85 -3.20 -2.69 9.26
CA ARG A 85 -4.64 -2.47 9.04
C ARG A 85 -4.87 -1.32 8.07
N THR A 86 -6.03 -1.27 7.46
CA THR A 86 -6.54 -0.02 6.89
C THR A 86 -7.13 0.87 7.98
N ILE A 87 -7.39 2.14 7.65
CA ILE A 87 -8.09 3.08 8.51
C ILE A 87 -9.45 2.50 8.94
N ALA A 88 -10.17 1.90 8.01
CA ALA A 88 -11.48 1.30 8.24
C ALA A 88 -11.42 0.09 9.18
N MET A 89 -10.44 -0.80 8.98
CA MET A 89 -10.19 -1.94 9.87
C MET A 89 -9.84 -1.49 11.29
N ASP A 90 -8.99 -0.47 11.43
CA ASP A 90 -8.60 0.03 12.76
C ASP A 90 -9.74 0.76 13.47
N PHE A 91 -10.56 1.52 12.73
CA PHE A 91 -11.78 2.13 13.23
C PHE A 91 -12.69 1.08 13.88
N TRP A 92 -13.06 0.04 13.15
CA TRP A 92 -13.95 -1.01 13.67
C TRP A 92 -13.31 -1.76 14.85
N ALA A 93 -12.07 -2.20 14.74
CA ALA A 93 -11.38 -2.98 15.78
C ALA A 93 -11.23 -2.21 17.08
N SER A 94 -10.96 -0.90 17.00
CA SER A 94 -10.82 -0.04 18.16
C SER A 94 -12.14 0.18 18.91
N LEU A 95 -13.26 0.25 18.19
CA LEU A 95 -14.59 0.40 18.78
C LEU A 95 -15.13 -0.91 19.31
N GLU A 96 -14.94 -2.01 18.57
CA GLU A 96 -15.32 -3.36 19.03
C GLU A 96 -14.67 -3.69 20.37
N HIS A 97 -13.35 -3.48 20.49
CA HIS A 97 -12.65 -3.69 21.74
C HIS A 97 -13.23 -2.86 22.90
N LYS A 98 -13.57 -1.59 22.68
CA LYS A 98 -14.18 -0.72 23.70
C LYS A 98 -15.57 -1.19 24.12
N ILE A 99 -16.37 -1.71 23.19
CA ILE A 99 -17.70 -2.23 23.45
C ILE A 99 -17.59 -3.55 24.24
N TYR A 100 -16.75 -4.49 23.81
CA TYR A 100 -16.56 -5.77 24.49
C TYR A 100 -16.01 -5.62 25.91
N TYR A 101 -15.05 -4.70 26.09
CA TYR A 101 -14.48 -4.44 27.42
C TYR A 101 -15.51 -3.99 28.44
N LYS A 102 -16.53 -3.21 28.03
CA LYS A 102 -17.61 -2.77 28.92
C LYS A 102 -18.52 -3.92 29.41
N PHE A 103 -18.56 -5.01 28.66
CA PHE A 103 -19.39 -6.19 28.97
C PHE A 103 -18.60 -7.34 29.60
N GLU A 104 -17.30 -7.15 29.92
CA GLU A 104 -16.43 -8.20 30.51
C GLU A 104 -16.51 -9.55 29.76
N GLY A 105 -16.73 -9.53 28.45
CA GLY A 105 -16.87 -10.71 27.60
C GLY A 105 -18.28 -11.33 27.55
N ASN A 106 -19.25 -10.79 28.29
CA ASN A 106 -20.63 -11.30 28.35
C ASN A 106 -21.61 -10.42 27.56
N ALA A 107 -21.19 -9.91 26.39
CA ALA A 107 -22.08 -9.11 25.56
C ALA A 107 -23.31 -9.93 25.09
N PRO A 108 -24.52 -9.36 25.13
CA PRO A 108 -25.71 -10.01 24.60
C PRO A 108 -25.53 -10.38 23.12
N ASP A 109 -26.16 -11.48 22.68
CA ASP A 109 -26.01 -12.01 21.30
C ASP A 109 -26.36 -10.98 20.21
N TYR A 110 -27.32 -10.12 20.47
CA TYR A 110 -27.68 -9.07 19.50
C TYR A 110 -26.53 -8.07 19.29
N ILE A 111 -25.75 -7.74 20.31
CA ILE A 111 -24.58 -6.85 20.18
C ILE A 111 -23.51 -7.50 19.29
N SER A 112 -23.24 -8.79 19.50
CA SER A 112 -22.28 -9.54 18.68
C SER A 112 -22.73 -9.64 17.23
N ARG A 113 -24.04 -9.80 16.98
CA ARG A 113 -24.62 -9.81 15.65
C ARG A 113 -24.49 -8.44 14.98
N ASP A 114 -24.86 -7.38 15.67
CA ASP A 114 -24.84 -6.02 15.14
C ASP A 114 -23.39 -5.55 14.89
N LEU A 115 -22.41 -5.96 15.72
CA LEU A 115 -20.99 -5.72 15.49
C LEU A 115 -20.48 -6.44 14.20
N ARG A 116 -20.95 -7.67 13.94
CA ARG A 116 -20.61 -8.36 12.68
C ARG A 116 -21.21 -7.66 11.47
N GLU A 117 -22.42 -7.14 11.58
CA GLU A 117 -23.04 -6.35 10.52
C GLU A 117 -22.27 -5.06 10.27
N CYS A 118 -21.87 -4.34 11.31
CA CYS A 118 -20.98 -3.18 11.20
C CYS A 118 -19.64 -3.54 10.54
N ALA A 119 -19.02 -4.68 10.90
CA ALA A 119 -17.79 -5.15 10.27
C ALA A 119 -17.93 -5.35 8.76
N LYS A 120 -19.09 -5.89 8.32
CA LYS A 120 -19.40 -6.06 6.91
C LYS A 120 -19.53 -4.73 6.19
N MET A 121 -20.31 -3.80 6.73
CA MET A 121 -20.49 -2.45 6.15
C MET A 121 -19.16 -1.70 6.03
N VAL A 122 -18.33 -1.74 7.06
CA VAL A 122 -17.00 -1.12 7.07
C VAL A 122 -16.10 -1.76 6.00
N SER A 123 -16.16 -3.08 5.84
CA SER A 123 -15.37 -3.78 4.81
C SER A 123 -15.83 -3.44 3.40
N GLU A 124 -17.13 -3.31 3.17
CA GLU A 124 -17.69 -2.90 1.88
C GLU A 124 -17.30 -1.46 1.53
N LEU A 125 -17.30 -0.57 2.52
CA LEU A 125 -16.84 0.81 2.35
C LEU A 125 -15.35 0.89 2.02
N ASP A 126 -14.52 0.13 2.74
CA ASP A 126 -13.06 0.07 2.54
C ASP A 126 -12.72 -0.40 1.12
N GLU A 127 -13.38 -1.47 0.66
CA GLU A 127 -13.25 -1.98 -0.70
C GLU A 127 -13.70 -0.95 -1.75
N LYS A 128 -14.80 -0.24 -1.50
CA LYS A 128 -15.28 0.81 -2.40
C LYS A 128 -14.31 1.98 -2.52
N MET A 129 -13.67 2.36 -1.41
CA MET A 129 -12.65 3.42 -1.41
C MET A 129 -11.40 2.98 -2.19
N LEU A 130 -10.99 1.71 -2.09
CA LEU A 130 -9.91 1.16 -2.91
C LEU A 130 -10.24 1.23 -4.40
N GLN A 131 -11.43 0.77 -4.82
CA GLN A 131 -11.89 0.82 -6.21
C GLN A 131 -11.90 2.25 -6.78
N LEU A 132 -12.34 3.23 -5.98
CA LEU A 132 -12.31 4.64 -6.38
C LEU A 132 -10.87 5.15 -6.56
N ASN A 133 -9.97 4.78 -5.67
CA ASN A 133 -8.55 5.13 -5.81
C ASN A 133 -7.94 4.53 -7.09
N GLU A 134 -8.21 3.26 -7.37
CA GLU A 134 -7.73 2.58 -8.58
C GLU A 134 -8.27 3.26 -9.85
N ALA A 135 -9.56 3.60 -9.88
CA ALA A 135 -10.18 4.30 -11.00
C ALA A 135 -9.55 5.69 -11.24
N ILE A 136 -9.24 6.43 -10.17
CA ILE A 136 -8.55 7.73 -10.28
C ILE A 136 -7.14 7.55 -10.83
N GLN A 137 -6.39 6.55 -10.37
CA GLN A 137 -5.03 6.28 -10.86
C GLN A 137 -5.05 5.93 -12.36
N GLU A 138 -6.02 5.13 -12.81
CA GLU A 138 -6.19 4.84 -14.24
C GLU A 138 -6.50 6.10 -15.08
N CYS A 139 -7.33 7.00 -14.56
CA CYS A 139 -7.64 8.25 -15.26
C CYS A 139 -6.39 9.13 -15.40
N ILE A 140 -5.59 9.27 -14.33
CA ILE A 140 -4.35 10.05 -14.34
C ILE A 140 -3.35 9.48 -15.34
N LEU A 141 -3.18 8.15 -15.38
CA LEU A 141 -2.28 7.50 -16.33
C LEU A 141 -2.71 7.75 -17.78
N LYS A 142 -3.99 7.59 -18.08
CA LYS A 142 -4.54 7.86 -19.43
C LYS A 142 -4.35 9.30 -19.88
N GLU A 143 -4.50 10.26 -18.97
CA GLU A 143 -4.29 11.68 -19.26
C GLU A 143 -2.82 12.00 -19.52
N SER A 144 -1.92 11.44 -18.70
CA SER A 144 -0.47 11.56 -18.89
C SER A 144 0.00 10.96 -20.24
N ASP A 145 -0.51 9.79 -20.62
CA ASP A 145 -0.20 9.16 -21.90
C ASP A 145 -0.71 9.99 -23.08
N ARG A 146 -1.90 10.60 -22.96
CA ARG A 146 -2.45 11.49 -23.96
C ARG A 146 -1.60 12.74 -24.15
N GLU A 147 -1.22 13.42 -23.07
CA GLU A 147 -0.34 14.60 -23.11
C GLU A 147 1.01 14.28 -23.74
N ARG A 148 1.58 13.10 -23.41
CA ARG A 148 2.83 12.61 -23.99
C ARG A 148 2.72 12.40 -25.49
N LEU A 149 1.63 11.80 -25.98
CA LEU A 149 1.38 11.57 -27.41
C LEU A 149 1.18 12.91 -28.14
N GLU A 150 0.44 13.86 -27.56
CA GLU A 150 0.25 15.19 -28.13
C GLU A 150 1.57 15.98 -28.21
N GLY A 151 2.47 15.79 -27.23
CA GLY A 151 3.83 16.33 -27.26
C GLY A 151 4.65 15.80 -28.43
N VAL A 152 4.70 14.47 -28.57
CA VAL A 152 5.42 13.81 -29.68
C VAL A 152 4.86 14.22 -31.04
N CYS A 153 3.54 14.32 -31.17
CA CYS A 153 2.93 14.80 -32.42
C CYS A 153 3.34 16.22 -32.76
N ARG A 154 3.39 17.14 -31.79
CA ARG A 154 3.85 18.52 -32.00
C ARG A 154 5.31 18.60 -32.50
N ASP A 155 6.18 17.80 -31.84
CA ASP A 155 7.60 17.76 -32.21
C ASP A 155 7.82 17.21 -33.62
N VAL A 156 7.07 16.17 -34.03
CA VAL A 156 7.14 15.59 -35.38
C VAL A 156 6.60 16.58 -36.44
N ILE A 157 5.53 17.29 -36.14
CA ILE A 157 4.97 18.30 -37.07
C ILE A 157 5.93 19.50 -37.22
N GLY A 158 6.44 20.03 -36.09
CA GLY A 158 7.42 21.10 -36.08
C GLY A 158 8.68 20.76 -36.89
N SER A 159 9.25 19.57 -36.70
CA SER A 159 10.42 19.11 -37.45
C SER A 159 10.17 18.98 -38.96
N ARG A 160 8.94 18.63 -39.38
CA ARG A 160 8.56 18.58 -40.81
C ARG A 160 8.39 19.93 -41.42
N GLU A 161 7.89 20.92 -40.67
CA GLU A 161 7.76 22.29 -41.14
C GLU A 161 9.12 22.96 -41.28
N GLU A 162 10.03 22.78 -40.34
CA GLU A 162 11.41 23.26 -40.43
C GLU A 162 12.16 22.63 -41.61
N GLN A 163 12.02 21.30 -41.87
CA GLN A 163 12.62 20.68 -43.05
C GLN A 163 12.07 21.20 -44.37
N LYS A 164 10.78 21.55 -44.44
CA LYS A 164 10.17 22.17 -45.62
C LYS A 164 10.68 23.57 -45.85
N LEU A 165 10.84 24.37 -44.80
CA LEU A 165 11.40 25.73 -44.88
C LEU A 165 12.86 25.68 -45.35
N MET A 166 13.70 24.85 -44.77
CA MET A 166 15.10 24.68 -45.19
C MET A 166 15.22 24.21 -46.65
N SER A 167 14.35 23.30 -47.10
CA SER A 167 14.34 22.83 -48.48
C SER A 167 13.85 23.91 -49.47
N ALA A 168 12.94 24.79 -49.08
CA ALA A 168 12.47 25.93 -49.88
C ALA A 168 13.53 27.04 -49.99
N GLU A 169 14.25 27.34 -48.90
CA GLU A 169 15.37 28.27 -48.90
C GLU A 169 16.54 27.80 -49.77
N SER A 170 16.90 26.51 -49.68
CA SER A 170 17.94 25.89 -50.54
C SER A 170 17.56 25.92 -52.02
N ALA A 171 16.28 25.81 -52.34
CA ALA A 171 15.81 25.89 -53.74
C ALA A 171 15.78 27.31 -54.30
N ALA A 172 15.74 28.36 -53.42
CA ALA A 172 15.75 29.74 -53.79
C ALA A 172 17.17 30.35 -54.02
N GLU A 173 18.20 29.67 -53.49
CA GLU A 173 19.61 30.10 -53.55
C GLU A 173 20.38 29.53 -54.77
N ASP A 174 19.78 28.85 -55.78
CA ASP A 174 20.45 28.39 -56.98
C ASP A 174 20.24 29.42 -58.14
N PRO A 175 21.08 30.48 -58.24
CA PRO A 175 20.95 31.46 -59.33
C PRO A 175 21.67 30.94 -60.57
N LYS A 176 20.89 30.59 -61.56
CA LYS A 176 21.19 30.73 -63.00
C LYS A 176 22.65 30.63 -63.42
N LYS A 177 23.04 29.49 -63.88
CA LYS A 177 24.01 29.37 -64.98
C LYS A 177 23.25 29.49 -66.30
N GLU A 178 23.05 30.74 -66.75
CA GLU A 178 22.68 30.99 -68.13
C GLU A 178 23.83 31.68 -68.85
N ASP A 179 24.24 31.00 -69.90
CA ASP A 179 24.77 31.44 -71.14
C ASP A 179 25.99 32.37 -71.22
N GLN A 180 27.10 31.74 -71.59
CA GLN A 180 28.04 32.33 -72.54
C GLN A 180 28.35 31.28 -73.65
N LYS A 181 27.61 31.43 -74.73
CA LYS A 181 28.06 31.06 -76.07
C LYS A 181 27.67 32.16 -76.99
N GLY A 182 28.65 32.87 -77.49
CA GLY A 182 28.65 33.81 -78.57
C GLY A 182 30.07 34.00 -79.02
#